data_8699bdb322b3d30f48271f97a055e4ea
#
_entry.id   8699bdb322b3d30f48271f97a055e4ea
#
_cell.length_a   1.000
_cell.length_b   1.000
_cell.length_c   1.000
_cell.angle_alpha   90.00
_cell.angle_beta   90.00
_cell.angle_gamma   90.00
#
_symmetry.space_group_name_H-M   'P 1'
#
loop_
_entity.id
_entity.type
_entity.pdbx_description
1 polymer ?
#
loop_
_entity_poly.entity_id
_entity_poly.type
_entity_poly.pdbx_seq_one_letter_code
_entity_poly.pdbx_strand_id
1 'polypeptide(L)'
;MSAYGGAWIYAFWILFLICFDVAMSYYSEDQCSWRGSGLSQQQGSVEQISLHCSEGTLDWLYPKGALRLTLSPRLPYVAVGPGGSSSGLITACVKPSEQFHGAQLYLERDGVLELLVSDRLGTSAPPRVRCFSRLPGEKVALFLQATPHQDISRRIASFRYELRGDWSAQLSMDSNQVTSEDACRPCNNTEILMAVCTSDFVVRGNIRSVEDDDTLRAAVIKVSATRVFRQKYALFTSGNSRLTSQGEIRTLLQCGVKPGPGSFLFTGRVHFGEAWLGCAPRYKDFQEAYLTAKAAQQIPCELPID
;
A
#
# COMPACT_ATOMS: atom_id res chain seq x y z
N MET A 1 -23.48 73.19 -0.33
CA MET A 1 -24.07 71.88 -0.71
C MET A 1 -22.97 71.06 -1.39
N SER A 2 -22.79 69.83 -1.00
CA SER A 2 -21.90 68.83 -1.58
C SER A 2 -20.50 68.65 -0.93
N ALA A 3 -20.45 68.07 0.26
CA ALA A 3 -19.24 67.57 0.86
C ALA A 3 -19.38 66.04 1.29
N TYR A 4 -20.44 65.35 0.89
CA TYR A 4 -20.72 63.99 1.31
C TYR A 4 -20.40 62.91 0.25
N GLY A 5 -20.00 63.29 -0.96
CA GLY A 5 -19.73 62.33 -2.04
C GLY A 5 -18.40 61.56 -1.92
N GLY A 6 -17.40 62.17 -1.27
CA GLY A 6 -16.04 61.55 -1.19
C GLY A 6 -15.91 60.44 -0.16
N ALA A 7 -16.62 60.52 0.98
CA ALA A 7 -16.50 59.58 2.07
C ALA A 7 -17.04 58.17 1.71
N TRP A 8 -18.08 58.10 0.88
CA TRP A 8 -18.66 56.81 0.42
C TRP A 8 -17.77 56.04 -0.55
N ILE A 9 -17.03 56.77 -1.39
CA ILE A 9 -16.10 56.16 -2.36
C ILE A 9 -14.91 55.55 -1.62
N TYR A 10 -14.34 56.21 -0.62
CA TYR A 10 -13.25 55.68 0.19
C TYR A 10 -13.69 54.48 1.04
N ALA A 11 -14.91 54.53 1.61
CA ALA A 11 -15.45 53.40 2.35
C ALA A 11 -15.64 52.13 1.47
N PHE A 12 -16.08 52.35 0.21
CA PHE A 12 -16.23 51.23 -0.76
C PHE A 12 -14.88 50.64 -1.18
N TRP A 13 -13.86 51.50 -1.38
CA TRP A 13 -12.51 51.01 -1.70
C TRP A 13 -11.83 50.28 -0.53
N ILE A 14 -12.05 50.74 0.69
CA ILE A 14 -11.52 50.05 1.90
C ILE A 14 -12.23 48.71 2.10
N LEU A 15 -13.56 48.64 1.90
CA LEU A 15 -14.29 47.37 1.97
C LEU A 15 -13.86 46.39 0.87
N PHE A 16 -13.57 46.90 -0.34
CA PHE A 16 -13.09 46.10 -1.47
C PHE A 16 -11.68 45.53 -1.21
N LEU A 17 -10.80 46.34 -0.60
CA LEU A 17 -9.45 45.85 -0.21
C LEU A 17 -9.50 44.86 0.92
N ILE A 18 -10.39 44.97 1.89
CA ILE A 18 -10.56 44.00 2.98
C ILE A 18 -11.17 42.67 2.48
N CYS A 19 -12.04 42.73 1.46
CA CYS A 19 -12.59 41.51 0.85
C CYS A 19 -11.57 40.72 -0.01
N PHE A 20 -10.50 41.39 -0.50
CA PHE A 20 -9.47 40.71 -1.32
C PHE A 20 -8.46 39.93 -0.48
N ASP A 21 -8.26 40.28 0.79
CA ASP A 21 -7.33 39.57 1.67
C ASP A 21 -7.92 38.29 2.27
N VAL A 22 -9.20 37.98 2.11
CA VAL A 22 -9.84 36.76 2.66
C VAL A 22 -9.92 35.63 1.65
N ALA A 23 -9.49 35.82 0.41
CA ALA A 23 -9.42 34.80 -0.61
C ALA A 23 -8.04 34.14 -0.68
N MET A 24 -7.27 34.09 0.41
CA MET A 24 -6.27 33.07 0.60
C MET A 24 -7.03 31.75 0.78
N SER A 25 -7.28 31.10 -0.34
CA SER A 25 -7.65 29.71 -0.37
C SER A 25 -6.64 28.98 0.50
N TYR A 26 -7.02 28.63 1.72
CA TYR A 26 -6.38 27.61 2.49
C TYR A 26 -6.58 26.34 1.65
N TYR A 27 -5.64 26.09 0.75
CA TYR A 27 -5.40 24.74 0.27
C TYR A 27 -5.12 23.97 1.53
N SER A 28 -6.06 23.18 1.95
CA SER A 28 -5.84 22.07 2.86
C SER A 28 -4.64 21.36 2.30
N GLU A 29 -3.47 21.47 2.95
CA GLU A 29 -2.33 20.64 2.62
C GLU A 29 -2.86 19.22 2.72
N ASP A 30 -3.02 18.61 1.55
CA ASP A 30 -3.54 17.26 1.44
C ASP A 30 -2.50 16.38 2.12
N GLN A 31 -2.76 15.97 3.37
CA GLN A 31 -1.87 15.15 4.18
C GLN A 31 -1.60 13.77 3.56
N CYS A 32 -2.09 13.56 2.34
CA CYS A 32 -1.89 12.36 1.53
C CYS A 32 -0.68 12.45 0.61
N SER A 33 -0.33 13.65 0.18
CA SER A 33 0.74 13.86 -0.80
C SER A 33 1.64 15.01 -0.37
N TRP A 34 2.91 14.90 -0.71
CA TRP A 34 3.88 15.95 -0.46
C TRP A 34 4.64 16.29 -1.75
N ARG A 35 4.81 17.58 -1.98
CA ARG A 35 5.64 18.10 -3.06
C ARG A 35 6.50 19.21 -2.55
N GLY A 36 7.82 19.07 -2.72
CA GLY A 36 8.79 20.06 -2.26
C GLY A 36 10.02 20.14 -3.16
N SER A 37 10.87 21.13 -2.89
CA SER A 37 12.10 21.36 -3.64
C SER A 37 13.30 21.35 -2.71
N GLY A 38 14.33 20.57 -3.04
CA GLY A 38 15.60 20.55 -2.33
C GLY A 38 16.38 21.87 -2.42
N LEU A 39 16.01 22.75 -3.37
CA LEU A 39 16.66 24.06 -3.50
C LEU A 39 16.36 25.00 -2.32
N SER A 40 15.22 24.81 -1.64
CA SER A 40 14.83 25.58 -0.46
C SER A 40 15.37 24.98 0.85
N GLN A 41 15.95 23.78 0.82
CA GLN A 41 16.46 23.11 2.02
C GLN A 41 17.84 23.61 2.42
N GLN A 42 18.07 23.70 3.73
CA GLN A 42 19.41 23.99 4.27
C GLN A 42 20.33 22.79 4.05
N GLN A 43 21.59 23.08 3.74
CA GLN A 43 22.59 22.04 3.51
C GLN A 43 22.84 21.24 4.79
N GLY A 44 22.74 19.91 4.70
CA GLY A 44 22.94 19.01 5.84
C GLY A 44 21.72 18.82 6.75
N SER A 45 20.56 19.41 6.42
CA SER A 45 19.31 19.18 7.16
C SER A 45 18.59 17.92 6.67
N VAL A 46 17.90 17.26 7.60
CA VAL A 46 16.92 16.20 7.31
C VAL A 46 15.54 16.76 7.57
N GLU A 47 14.75 16.92 6.51
CA GLU A 47 13.38 17.38 6.65
C GLU A 47 12.48 16.22 7.07
N GLN A 48 11.62 16.45 8.08
CA GLN A 48 10.67 15.48 8.60
C GLN A 48 9.31 15.70 7.95
N ILE A 49 8.79 14.67 7.30
CA ILE A 49 7.47 14.71 6.63
C ILE A 49 6.59 13.62 7.24
N SER A 50 5.34 13.94 7.54
CA SER A 50 4.35 12.98 8.03
C SER A 50 3.14 12.97 7.10
N LEU A 51 2.82 11.81 6.53
CA LEU A 51 1.64 11.61 5.70
C LEU A 51 0.65 10.70 6.43
N HIS A 52 -0.63 11.05 6.37
CA HIS A 52 -1.68 10.44 7.20
C HIS A 52 -2.74 9.68 6.41
N CYS A 53 -2.56 9.52 5.10
CA CYS A 53 -3.49 8.79 4.25
C CYS A 53 -2.97 7.36 3.97
N SER A 54 -3.89 6.50 3.57
CA SER A 54 -3.57 5.13 3.15
C SER A 54 -2.89 5.05 1.78
N GLU A 55 -2.98 6.10 0.98
CA GLU A 55 -2.30 6.20 -0.31
C GLU A 55 -1.99 7.66 -0.65
N GLY A 56 -0.96 7.87 -1.47
CA GLY A 56 -0.57 9.21 -1.89
C GLY A 56 0.70 9.21 -2.74
N THR A 57 1.25 10.41 -2.91
CA THR A 57 2.44 10.66 -3.72
C THR A 57 3.46 11.51 -2.96
N LEU A 58 4.72 11.28 -3.28
CA LEU A 58 5.81 12.16 -2.89
C LEU A 58 6.57 12.60 -4.14
N ASP A 59 6.71 13.93 -4.33
CA ASP A 59 7.45 14.53 -5.43
C ASP A 59 8.54 15.46 -4.88
N TRP A 60 9.77 15.01 -4.91
CA TRP A 60 10.93 15.80 -4.47
C TRP A 60 11.71 16.32 -5.67
N LEU A 61 11.53 17.61 -5.96
CA LEU A 61 12.18 18.30 -7.07
C LEU A 61 13.58 18.75 -6.65
N TYR A 62 14.55 18.57 -7.53
CA TYR A 62 15.96 18.95 -7.29
C TYR A 62 16.46 18.47 -5.93
N PRO A 63 16.48 17.15 -5.67
CA PRO A 63 16.82 16.59 -4.38
C PRO A 63 18.15 17.12 -3.86
N LYS A 64 18.16 17.59 -2.59
CA LYS A 64 19.34 18.05 -1.88
C LYS A 64 19.17 17.77 -0.39
N GLY A 65 20.20 17.24 0.28
CA GLY A 65 20.09 16.82 1.67
C GLY A 65 19.35 15.49 1.84
N ALA A 66 18.47 15.40 2.80
CA ALA A 66 17.69 14.19 3.07
C ALA A 66 16.26 14.51 3.53
N LEU A 67 15.34 13.58 3.28
CA LEU A 67 13.98 13.58 3.79
C LEU A 67 13.74 12.32 4.62
N ARG A 68 13.06 12.46 5.75
CA ARG A 68 12.55 11.35 6.54
C ARG A 68 11.03 11.39 6.53
N LEU A 69 10.42 10.40 5.89
CA LEU A 69 8.98 10.30 5.70
C LEU A 69 8.39 9.26 6.66
N THR A 70 7.47 9.70 7.51
CA THR A 70 6.69 8.83 8.37
C THR A 70 5.30 8.63 7.78
N LEU A 71 4.91 7.38 7.59
CA LEU A 71 3.58 7.02 7.12
C LEU A 71 2.72 6.60 8.32
N SER A 72 1.79 7.46 8.69
CA SER A 72 0.92 7.29 9.86
C SER A 72 -0.56 7.38 9.45
N PRO A 73 -1.09 6.35 8.74
CA PRO A 73 -2.45 6.42 8.23
C PRO A 73 -3.45 6.52 9.40
N ARG A 74 -4.46 7.35 9.22
CA ARG A 74 -5.66 7.36 10.05
C ARG A 74 -6.53 6.16 9.64
N LEU A 75 -6.12 4.98 10.05
CA LEU A 75 -6.97 3.81 9.90
C LEU A 75 -8.21 3.99 10.77
N PRO A 76 -9.41 3.55 10.32
CA PRO A 76 -10.60 3.60 11.15
C PRO A 76 -10.28 2.91 12.48
N TYR A 77 -10.49 3.65 13.57
CA TYR A 77 -10.27 3.16 14.92
C TYR A 77 -11.22 1.99 15.15
N VAL A 78 -10.71 0.79 15.13
CA VAL A 78 -11.40 -0.34 15.74
C VAL A 78 -11.31 -0.07 17.23
N ALA A 79 -12.44 0.23 17.87
CA ALA A 79 -12.52 0.50 19.30
C ALA A 79 -11.99 -0.72 20.05
N VAL A 80 -10.73 -0.67 20.43
CA VAL A 80 -10.12 -1.63 21.33
C VAL A 80 -10.52 -1.22 22.73
N GLY A 81 -11.09 -2.17 23.48
CA GLY A 81 -11.40 -1.98 24.88
C GLY A 81 -10.19 -1.49 25.70
N PRO A 82 -10.38 -0.97 26.91
CA PRO A 82 -9.32 -0.35 27.70
C PRO A 82 -8.19 -1.35 27.97
N GLY A 83 -7.07 -1.17 27.27
CA GLY A 83 -5.85 -1.98 27.45
C GLY A 83 -5.22 -2.58 26.19
N GLY A 84 -5.86 -2.47 25.01
CA GLY A 84 -5.32 -3.04 23.78
C GLY A 84 -4.73 -2.00 22.83
N SER A 85 -3.44 -2.04 22.56
CA SER A 85 -2.85 -1.30 21.45
C SER A 85 -3.13 -2.04 20.14
N SER A 86 -4.10 -1.57 19.36
CA SER A 86 -4.43 -2.11 18.04
C SER A 86 -3.42 -1.60 16.98
N SER A 87 -2.18 -2.01 17.06
CA SER A 87 -1.27 -1.86 15.94
C SER A 87 -1.29 -3.14 15.12
N GLY A 88 -2.33 -3.32 14.31
CA GLY A 88 -2.37 -4.40 13.33
C GLY A 88 -1.17 -4.35 12.39
N LEU A 89 -0.84 -5.47 11.80
CA LEU A 89 0.18 -5.56 10.78
C LEU A 89 -0.19 -4.65 9.60
N ILE A 90 0.70 -3.75 9.23
CA ILE A 90 0.51 -2.85 8.09
C ILE A 90 1.51 -3.22 7.00
N THR A 91 1.02 -3.48 5.81
CA THR A 91 1.84 -3.63 4.61
C THR A 91 1.88 -2.29 3.87
N ALA A 92 3.08 -1.79 3.64
CA ALA A 92 3.34 -0.61 2.85
C ALA A 92 3.99 -0.98 1.53
N CYS A 93 3.48 -0.43 0.43
CA CYS A 93 4.06 -0.60 -0.89
C CYS A 93 4.47 0.77 -1.45
N VAL A 94 5.62 0.83 -2.07
CA VAL A 94 6.11 2.02 -2.78
C VAL A 94 6.37 1.68 -4.26
N LYS A 95 5.89 2.54 -5.14
CA LYS A 95 6.11 2.43 -6.59
C LYS A 95 6.86 3.67 -7.06
N PRO A 96 8.16 3.57 -7.35
CA PRO A 96 8.91 4.68 -7.94
C PRO A 96 8.32 5.06 -9.30
N SER A 97 8.44 6.35 -9.66
CA SER A 97 8.14 6.79 -11.02
C SER A 97 9.18 6.22 -12.01
N GLU A 98 8.83 6.20 -13.28
CA GLU A 98 9.77 5.79 -14.35
C GLU A 98 11.01 6.67 -14.38
N GLN A 99 10.85 7.93 -14.01
CA GLN A 99 11.90 8.95 -13.98
C GLN A 99 12.41 9.22 -12.56
N PHE A 100 12.32 8.25 -11.64
CA PHE A 100 12.87 8.41 -10.29
C PHE A 100 14.37 8.64 -10.35
N HIS A 101 14.80 9.88 -10.04
CA HIS A 101 16.18 10.29 -10.23
C HIS A 101 16.62 11.38 -9.25
N GLY A 102 17.88 11.35 -8.84
CA GLY A 102 18.51 12.33 -7.97
C GLY A 102 18.44 12.00 -6.48
N ALA A 103 17.87 10.84 -6.10
CA ALA A 103 17.91 10.36 -4.72
C ALA A 103 17.88 8.82 -4.67
N GLN A 104 18.19 8.30 -3.51
CA GLN A 104 18.01 6.89 -3.12
C GLN A 104 16.93 6.81 -2.06
N LEU A 105 16.09 5.78 -2.11
CA LEU A 105 15.05 5.52 -1.14
C LEU A 105 15.43 4.31 -0.28
N TYR A 106 15.42 4.50 1.02
CA TYR A 106 15.71 3.49 2.02
C TYR A 106 14.49 3.23 2.90
N LEU A 107 14.39 2.01 3.39
CA LEU A 107 13.53 1.63 4.51
C LEU A 107 14.35 1.78 5.79
N GLU A 108 13.87 2.59 6.73
CA GLU A 108 14.43 2.72 8.08
C GLU A 108 13.63 1.84 9.02
N ARG A 109 14.31 0.86 9.63
CA ARG A 109 13.77 -0.02 10.68
C ARG A 109 14.67 0.07 11.89
N ASP A 110 14.13 0.53 13.02
CA ASP A 110 14.86 0.61 14.29
C ASP A 110 16.25 1.24 14.17
N GLY A 111 16.38 2.26 13.28
CA GLY A 111 17.62 2.98 13.02
C GLY A 111 18.56 2.35 11.98
N VAL A 112 18.20 1.21 11.40
CA VAL A 112 18.93 0.57 10.30
C VAL A 112 18.31 0.98 8.97
N LEU A 113 19.15 1.34 7.99
CA LEU A 113 18.72 1.72 6.64
C LEU A 113 18.92 0.57 5.66
N GLU A 114 17.87 0.14 5.02
CA GLU A 114 17.85 -0.86 3.95
C GLU A 114 17.49 -0.22 2.61
N LEU A 115 18.31 -0.39 1.57
CA LEU A 115 18.06 0.23 0.26
C LEU A 115 16.85 -0.40 -0.43
N LEU A 116 15.80 0.38 -0.65
CA LEU A 116 14.62 -0.04 -1.42
C LEU A 116 14.73 0.30 -2.91
N VAL A 117 15.17 1.52 -3.20
CA VAL A 117 15.23 2.04 -4.58
C VAL A 117 16.52 2.81 -4.76
N SER A 118 17.34 2.38 -5.69
CA SER A 118 18.54 3.12 -6.12
C SER A 118 18.17 4.25 -7.08
N ASP A 119 19.06 5.24 -7.19
CA ASP A 119 18.95 6.26 -8.24
C ASP A 119 18.98 5.58 -9.63
N ARG A 120 18.04 5.95 -10.49
CA ARG A 120 17.78 5.27 -11.77
C ARG A 120 18.48 5.91 -12.96
N LEU A 121 19.51 6.71 -12.74
CA LEU A 121 20.28 7.31 -13.84
C LEU A 121 20.78 6.23 -14.81
N GLY A 122 20.34 6.32 -16.06
CA GLY A 122 20.77 5.40 -17.12
C GLY A 122 20.18 3.99 -17.08
N THR A 123 19.21 3.70 -16.22
CA THR A 123 18.57 2.37 -16.13
C THR A 123 17.32 2.30 -17.00
N SER A 124 17.28 1.40 -17.98
CA SER A 124 16.12 1.16 -18.86
C SER A 124 15.08 0.17 -18.25
N ALA A 125 15.40 -0.50 -17.15
CA ALA A 125 14.48 -1.45 -16.53
C ALA A 125 13.25 -0.75 -15.93
N PRO A 126 12.03 -1.32 -16.06
CA PRO A 126 10.84 -0.72 -15.45
C PRO A 126 10.96 -0.63 -13.93
N PRO A 127 10.35 0.39 -13.29
CA PRO A 127 10.37 0.51 -11.84
C PRO A 127 9.63 -0.65 -11.20
N ARG A 128 10.30 -1.34 -10.28
CA ARG A 128 9.67 -2.41 -9.49
C ARG A 128 8.98 -1.82 -8.27
N VAL A 129 7.79 -2.32 -7.97
CA VAL A 129 7.13 -2.06 -6.70
C VAL A 129 7.93 -2.73 -5.59
N ARG A 130 8.06 -2.05 -4.45
CA ARG A 130 8.69 -2.57 -3.25
C ARG A 130 7.68 -2.52 -2.12
N CYS A 131 7.32 -3.68 -1.59
CA CYS A 131 6.39 -3.79 -0.47
C CYS A 131 7.12 -4.34 0.75
N PHE A 132 6.77 -3.81 1.91
CA PHE A 132 7.32 -4.23 3.19
C PHE A 132 6.22 -4.19 4.26
N SER A 133 6.36 -5.02 5.27
CA SER A 133 5.41 -5.08 6.38
C SER A 133 6.02 -4.50 7.64
N ARG A 134 5.18 -3.81 8.41
CA ARG A 134 5.52 -3.29 9.74
C ARG A 134 4.87 -4.16 10.80
N LEU A 135 5.66 -4.66 11.73
CA LEU A 135 5.17 -5.36 12.90
C LEU A 135 4.60 -4.38 13.93
N PRO A 136 3.68 -4.82 14.81
CA PRO A 136 3.20 -4.02 15.93
C PRO A 136 4.35 -3.50 16.79
N GLY A 137 4.36 -2.19 17.10
CA GLY A 137 5.40 -1.56 17.89
C GLY A 137 6.70 -1.21 17.15
N GLU A 138 6.92 -1.72 15.93
CA GLU A 138 8.10 -1.43 15.12
C GLU A 138 8.08 0.02 14.60
N LYS A 139 9.18 0.74 14.74
CA LYS A 139 9.35 2.09 14.19
C LYS A 139 9.88 1.98 12.77
N VAL A 140 9.05 2.29 11.81
CA VAL A 140 9.39 2.24 10.38
C VAL A 140 9.18 3.61 9.75
N ALA A 141 10.15 4.04 8.97
CA ALA A 141 10.07 5.25 8.15
C ALA A 141 10.71 5.01 6.78
N LEU A 142 10.40 5.86 5.83
CA LEU A 142 11.10 5.93 4.55
C LEU A 142 12.11 7.06 4.63
N PHE A 143 13.35 6.78 4.25
CA PHE A 143 14.43 7.76 4.24
C PHE A 143 14.89 7.98 2.80
N LEU A 144 14.84 9.22 2.34
CA LEU A 144 15.35 9.62 1.03
C LEU A 144 16.63 10.39 1.21
N GLN A 145 17.67 9.96 0.52
CA GLN A 145 18.95 10.64 0.48
C GLN A 145 19.24 11.12 -0.94
N ALA A 146 19.48 12.41 -1.09
CA ALA A 146 19.86 12.97 -2.37
C ALA A 146 21.22 12.41 -2.82
N THR A 147 21.32 12.04 -4.10
CA THR A 147 22.60 11.65 -4.70
C THR A 147 23.36 12.90 -5.13
N PRO A 148 24.67 13.02 -4.79
CA PRO A 148 25.49 14.12 -5.24
C PRO A 148 25.52 14.17 -6.78
N HIS A 149 25.28 15.34 -7.35
CA HIS A 149 25.36 15.55 -8.79
C HIS A 149 25.99 16.91 -9.08
N GLN A 150 26.86 16.97 -10.07
CA GLN A 150 27.49 18.21 -10.53
C GLN A 150 26.64 18.98 -11.53
N ASP A 151 25.62 18.33 -12.10
CA ASP A 151 24.73 18.88 -13.12
C ASP A 151 23.50 19.54 -12.50
N ILE A 152 23.06 20.66 -13.06
CA ILE A 152 21.85 21.42 -12.72
C ILE A 152 20.60 20.89 -13.47
N SER A 153 20.69 19.74 -14.14
CA SER A 153 19.57 19.13 -14.83
C SER A 153 18.38 18.87 -13.90
N ARG A 154 17.19 18.88 -14.47
CA ARG A 154 15.95 18.61 -13.73
C ARG A 154 15.95 17.17 -13.20
N ARG A 155 16.00 17.04 -11.89
CA ARG A 155 15.90 15.75 -11.18
C ARG A 155 14.66 15.73 -10.32
N ILE A 156 13.95 14.62 -10.34
CA ILE A 156 12.75 14.42 -9.56
C ILE A 156 12.79 13.02 -8.95
N ALA A 157 12.87 12.95 -7.63
CA ALA A 157 12.64 11.71 -6.90
C ALA A 157 11.15 11.62 -6.56
N SER A 158 10.40 10.90 -7.38
CA SER A 158 8.95 10.77 -7.24
C SER A 158 8.56 9.31 -7.09
N PHE A 159 7.64 9.03 -6.15
CA PHE A 159 7.03 7.72 -5.97
C PHE A 159 5.60 7.84 -5.44
N ARG A 160 4.82 6.79 -5.67
CA ARG A 160 3.52 6.59 -5.04
C ARG A 160 3.67 5.59 -3.91
N TYR A 161 2.89 5.78 -2.83
CA TYR A 161 2.81 4.83 -1.73
C TYR A 161 1.37 4.36 -1.54
N GLU A 162 1.23 3.17 -0.99
CA GLU A 162 -0.05 2.55 -0.63
C GLU A 162 0.14 1.76 0.67
N LEU A 163 -0.73 1.99 1.65
CA LEU A 163 -0.73 1.31 2.94
C LEU A 163 -2.00 0.49 3.08
N ARG A 164 -1.86 -0.74 3.52
CA ARG A 164 -3.00 -1.61 3.81
C ARG A 164 -2.81 -2.26 5.18
N GLY A 165 -3.87 -2.22 5.97
CA GLY A 165 -3.95 -3.00 7.20
C GLY A 165 -4.24 -4.47 6.89
N ASP A 166 -3.92 -5.34 7.84
CA ASP A 166 -4.25 -6.75 7.73
C ASP A 166 -5.77 -6.96 7.75
N TRP A 167 -6.25 -7.76 6.79
CA TRP A 167 -7.67 -8.12 6.67
C TRP A 167 -8.17 -8.98 7.82
N SER A 168 -7.31 -9.80 8.40
CA SER A 168 -7.66 -10.65 9.53
C SER A 168 -8.09 -9.83 10.75
N ALA A 169 -7.49 -8.65 10.94
CA ALA A 169 -7.88 -7.72 12.00
C ALA A 169 -9.28 -7.10 11.82
N GLN A 170 -9.77 -6.98 10.58
CA GLN A 170 -11.10 -6.44 10.30
C GLN A 170 -12.23 -7.47 10.45
N LEU A 171 -11.93 -8.76 10.31
CA LEU A 171 -12.91 -9.85 10.45
C LEU A 171 -12.94 -10.43 11.87
N SER A 172 -11.90 -10.21 12.67
CA SER A 172 -11.82 -10.68 14.06
C SER A 172 -12.48 -9.67 15.00
N MET A 173 -13.79 -9.41 14.84
CA MET A 173 -14.53 -8.56 15.80
C MET A 173 -14.63 -9.17 17.21
N ASP A 174 -14.14 -10.39 17.43
CA ASP A 174 -14.34 -11.14 18.69
C ASP A 174 -13.07 -11.56 19.44
N SER A 175 -11.86 -11.18 19.02
CA SER A 175 -10.66 -11.61 19.77
C SER A 175 -9.70 -10.48 20.14
N ASN A 176 -9.49 -10.31 21.41
CA ASN A 176 -8.80 -9.22 22.10
C ASN A 176 -7.26 -9.16 21.93
N GLN A 177 -6.63 -9.89 21.01
CA GLN A 177 -5.19 -9.83 20.76
C GLN A 177 -4.87 -10.33 19.36
N VAL A 178 -4.60 -9.43 18.43
CA VAL A 178 -3.97 -9.79 17.13
C VAL A 178 -2.46 -9.90 17.36
N THR A 179 -1.98 -11.10 17.54
CA THR A 179 -0.54 -11.41 17.56
C THR A 179 -0.04 -11.64 16.14
N SER A 180 1.28 -11.64 15.93
CA SER A 180 1.86 -11.98 14.62
C SER A 180 1.49 -13.40 14.15
N GLU A 181 1.09 -14.27 15.06
CA GLU A 181 0.59 -15.62 14.78
C GLU A 181 -0.78 -15.61 14.11
N ASP A 182 -1.64 -14.64 14.43
CA ASP A 182 -2.98 -14.51 13.86
C ASP A 182 -2.94 -14.16 12.36
N ALA A 183 -1.93 -13.43 11.92
CA ALA A 183 -1.77 -13.05 10.50
C ALA A 183 -1.51 -14.24 9.57
N CYS A 184 -1.00 -15.34 10.09
CA CYS A 184 -0.62 -16.53 9.31
C CYS A 184 -1.53 -17.73 9.57
N ARG A 185 -2.56 -17.59 10.42
CA ARG A 185 -3.50 -18.67 10.68
C ARG A 185 -4.34 -19.00 9.44
N PRO A 186 -4.79 -20.23 9.27
CA PRO A 186 -5.75 -20.57 8.24
C PRO A 186 -7.06 -19.79 8.42
N CYS A 187 -7.64 -19.33 7.32
CA CYS A 187 -8.95 -18.68 7.34
C CYS A 187 -10.05 -19.68 7.73
N ASN A 188 -10.99 -19.25 8.55
CA ASN A 188 -12.20 -20.04 8.84
C ASN A 188 -13.22 -19.96 7.67
N ASN A 189 -14.29 -20.76 7.74
CA ASN A 189 -15.26 -20.85 6.64
C ASN A 189 -15.94 -19.50 6.33
N THR A 190 -16.26 -18.69 7.35
CA THR A 190 -16.86 -17.36 7.17
C THR A 190 -15.88 -16.42 6.46
N GLU A 191 -14.62 -16.42 6.87
CA GLU A 191 -13.57 -15.62 6.25
C GLU A 191 -13.34 -16.03 4.79
N ILE A 192 -13.32 -17.32 4.50
CA ILE A 192 -13.18 -17.86 3.14
C ILE A 192 -14.34 -17.38 2.25
N LEU A 193 -15.58 -17.49 2.72
CA LEU A 193 -16.76 -17.06 1.98
C LEU A 193 -16.75 -15.55 1.73
N MET A 194 -16.40 -14.76 2.74
CA MET A 194 -16.24 -13.31 2.59
C MET A 194 -15.10 -12.94 1.65
N ALA A 195 -13.94 -13.60 1.77
CA ALA A 195 -12.80 -13.37 0.90
C ALA A 195 -13.13 -13.63 -0.57
N VAL A 196 -13.87 -14.68 -0.88
CA VAL A 196 -14.34 -14.98 -2.23
C VAL A 196 -15.14 -13.83 -2.82
N CYS A 197 -15.94 -13.13 -2.02
CA CYS A 197 -16.78 -12.03 -2.49
C CYS A 197 -16.07 -10.68 -2.59
N THR A 198 -15.11 -10.42 -1.69
CA THR A 198 -14.52 -9.09 -1.49
C THR A 198 -13.09 -8.94 -2.03
N SER A 199 -12.42 -10.04 -2.40
CA SER A 199 -11.05 -10.01 -2.93
C SER A 199 -10.97 -9.44 -4.35
N ASP A 200 -9.82 -8.85 -4.69
CA ASP A 200 -9.53 -8.36 -6.04
C ASP A 200 -9.23 -9.49 -7.03
N PHE A 201 -8.77 -10.63 -6.51
CA PHE A 201 -8.61 -11.86 -7.31
C PHE A 201 -9.10 -13.09 -6.54
N VAL A 202 -9.64 -14.06 -7.29
CA VAL A 202 -10.07 -15.38 -6.82
C VAL A 202 -9.64 -16.39 -7.87
N VAL A 203 -8.69 -17.26 -7.52
CA VAL A 203 -8.02 -18.15 -8.46
C VAL A 203 -7.86 -19.54 -7.86
N ARG A 204 -8.25 -20.58 -8.63
CA ARG A 204 -7.91 -21.95 -8.33
C ARG A 204 -6.58 -22.30 -8.98
N GLY A 205 -5.65 -22.90 -8.22
CA GLY A 205 -4.34 -23.26 -8.77
C GLY A 205 -3.50 -24.07 -7.81
N ASN A 206 -2.28 -24.37 -8.26
CA ASN A 206 -1.30 -25.16 -7.52
C ASN A 206 -0.04 -24.30 -7.30
N ILE A 207 0.62 -24.48 -6.16
CA ILE A 207 1.91 -23.81 -5.88
C ILE A 207 2.99 -24.54 -6.69
N ARG A 208 3.75 -23.78 -7.48
CA ARG A 208 4.91 -24.28 -8.23
C ARG A 208 6.19 -24.17 -7.43
N SER A 209 6.45 -22.97 -6.92
CA SER A 209 7.61 -22.65 -6.08
C SER A 209 7.28 -21.50 -5.16
N VAL A 210 8.08 -21.37 -4.12
CA VAL A 210 8.06 -20.23 -3.21
C VAL A 210 9.49 -19.71 -3.15
N GLU A 211 9.65 -18.41 -3.26
CA GLU A 211 10.92 -17.69 -3.17
C GLU A 211 10.81 -16.67 -2.03
N ASP A 212 11.75 -16.70 -1.11
CA ASP A 212 11.77 -15.84 0.05
C ASP A 212 12.58 -14.58 -0.23
N ASP A 213 12.05 -13.42 0.17
CA ASP A 213 12.71 -12.13 0.12
C ASP A 213 12.87 -11.63 1.58
N ASP A 214 14.01 -11.91 2.16
CA ASP A 214 14.32 -11.56 3.55
C ASP A 214 14.36 -10.04 3.75
N THR A 215 14.82 -9.28 2.75
CA THR A 215 14.91 -7.81 2.79
C THR A 215 13.54 -7.18 2.95
N LEU A 216 12.57 -7.67 2.19
CA LEU A 216 11.20 -7.16 2.22
C LEU A 216 10.32 -7.91 3.22
N ARG A 217 10.83 -8.94 3.88
CA ARG A 217 10.08 -9.87 4.74
C ARG A 217 8.83 -10.42 4.05
N ALA A 218 8.97 -10.77 2.79
CA ALA A 218 7.90 -11.30 1.95
C ALA A 218 8.32 -12.58 1.28
N ALA A 219 7.35 -13.48 1.07
CA ALA A 219 7.53 -14.67 0.25
C ALA A 219 6.72 -14.52 -1.04
N VAL A 220 7.30 -14.91 -2.17
CA VAL A 220 6.68 -14.91 -3.49
C VAL A 220 6.27 -16.31 -3.87
N ILE A 221 4.98 -16.55 -3.95
CA ILE A 221 4.37 -17.83 -4.33
C ILE A 221 4.11 -17.80 -5.84
N LYS A 222 4.81 -18.65 -6.60
CA LYS A 222 4.53 -18.85 -8.02
C LYS A 222 3.41 -19.87 -8.19
N VAL A 223 2.32 -19.43 -8.80
CA VAL A 223 1.09 -20.22 -8.94
C VAL A 223 0.85 -20.59 -10.39
N SER A 224 0.49 -21.85 -10.63
CA SER A 224 -0.13 -22.32 -11.86
C SER A 224 -1.64 -22.34 -11.66
N ALA A 225 -2.31 -21.33 -12.23
CA ALA A 225 -3.76 -21.18 -12.14
C ALA A 225 -4.46 -22.10 -13.15
N THR A 226 -5.30 -23.00 -12.65
CA THR A 226 -6.13 -23.88 -13.46
C THR A 226 -7.46 -23.21 -13.82
N ARG A 227 -7.95 -22.30 -12.97
CA ARG A 227 -9.14 -21.50 -13.21
C ARG A 227 -9.03 -20.15 -12.52
N VAL A 228 -9.27 -19.08 -13.27
CA VAL A 228 -9.39 -17.72 -12.76
C VAL A 228 -10.89 -17.39 -12.70
N PHE A 229 -11.45 -17.28 -11.48
CA PHE A 229 -12.84 -16.90 -11.27
C PHE A 229 -13.01 -15.39 -11.38
N ARG A 230 -12.06 -14.65 -10.80
CA ARG A 230 -12.03 -13.19 -10.84
C ARG A 230 -10.60 -12.68 -10.76
N GLN A 231 -10.28 -11.62 -11.48
CA GLN A 231 -9.09 -10.81 -11.30
C GLN A 231 -9.39 -9.38 -11.77
N LYS A 232 -9.06 -8.41 -10.94
CA LYS A 232 -9.26 -6.98 -11.23
C LYS A 232 -8.26 -6.46 -12.26
N TYR A 233 -7.06 -7.06 -12.28
CA TYR A 233 -5.98 -6.76 -13.23
C TYR A 233 -5.46 -8.07 -13.80
N ALA A 234 -4.74 -8.03 -14.92
CA ALA A 234 -4.15 -9.21 -15.57
C ALA A 234 -2.95 -9.78 -14.77
N LEU A 235 -3.24 -10.34 -13.57
CA LEU A 235 -2.25 -10.92 -12.65
C LEU A 235 -1.83 -12.32 -13.07
N PHE A 236 -2.80 -13.09 -13.60
CA PHE A 236 -2.61 -14.45 -14.05
C PHE A 236 -2.81 -14.48 -15.56
N THR A 237 -1.70 -14.61 -16.27
CA THR A 237 -1.70 -14.59 -17.74
C THR A 237 -1.42 -15.97 -18.28
N SER A 238 -2.02 -16.28 -19.45
CA SER A 238 -1.76 -17.54 -20.14
C SER A 238 -0.30 -17.60 -20.56
N GLY A 239 0.40 -18.63 -20.07
CA GLY A 239 1.75 -18.94 -20.53
C GLY A 239 1.70 -19.64 -21.91
N ASN A 240 2.80 -20.26 -22.32
CA ASN A 240 2.89 -21.04 -23.56
C ASN A 240 1.92 -22.22 -23.65
N SER A 241 1.30 -22.62 -22.54
CA SER A 241 0.26 -23.65 -22.48
C SER A 241 -1.13 -22.99 -22.41
N ARG A 242 -2.02 -23.35 -23.31
CA ARG A 242 -3.40 -22.84 -23.38
C ARG A 242 -4.28 -23.27 -22.17
N LEU A 243 -3.80 -24.18 -21.33
CA LEU A 243 -4.59 -24.78 -20.25
C LEU A 243 -4.33 -24.18 -18.87
N THR A 244 -3.22 -23.47 -18.67
CA THR A 244 -2.86 -22.92 -17.37
C THR A 244 -2.33 -21.50 -17.49
N SER A 245 -2.85 -20.61 -16.63
CA SER A 245 -2.30 -19.27 -16.44
C SER A 245 -1.26 -19.29 -15.32
N GLN A 246 -0.27 -18.41 -15.40
CA GLN A 246 0.77 -18.28 -14.39
C GLN A 246 0.70 -16.90 -13.76
N GLY A 247 0.98 -16.83 -12.46
CA GLY A 247 1.03 -15.58 -11.72
C GLY A 247 1.82 -15.74 -10.43
N GLU A 248 2.11 -14.61 -9.81
CA GLU A 248 2.84 -14.53 -8.55
C GLU A 248 1.94 -13.91 -7.49
N ILE A 249 1.93 -14.51 -6.30
CA ILE A 249 1.19 -14.02 -5.14
C ILE A 249 2.20 -13.81 -4.02
N ARG A 250 2.18 -12.64 -3.40
CA ARG A 250 3.03 -12.33 -2.26
C ARG A 250 2.32 -12.63 -0.95
N THR A 251 3.08 -13.01 0.05
CA THR A 251 2.63 -13.18 1.42
C THR A 251 3.73 -12.78 2.39
N LEU A 252 3.42 -12.76 3.69
CA LEU A 252 4.42 -12.48 4.72
C LEU A 252 5.41 -13.64 4.83
N LEU A 253 6.70 -13.34 4.92
CA LEU A 253 7.75 -14.33 5.07
C LEU A 253 7.55 -15.20 6.31
N GLN A 254 7.11 -14.58 7.43
CA GLN A 254 6.86 -15.30 8.69
C GLN A 254 5.78 -16.39 8.59
N CYS A 255 4.91 -16.35 7.56
CA CYS A 255 3.90 -17.40 7.37
C CYS A 255 4.50 -18.72 6.88
N GLY A 256 5.77 -18.74 6.51
CA GLY A 256 6.52 -19.97 6.21
C GLY A 256 5.86 -20.84 5.15
N VAL A 257 5.25 -20.26 4.13
CA VAL A 257 4.56 -20.98 3.06
C VAL A 257 5.56 -21.87 2.33
N LYS A 258 5.19 -23.14 2.15
CA LYS A 258 6.03 -24.11 1.46
C LYS A 258 5.29 -24.70 0.26
N PRO A 259 6.01 -25.06 -0.82
CA PRO A 259 5.41 -25.81 -1.90
C PRO A 259 4.83 -27.13 -1.37
N GLY A 260 3.63 -27.46 -1.83
CA GLY A 260 2.97 -28.71 -1.44
C GLY A 260 2.00 -29.18 -2.51
N PRO A 261 1.67 -30.48 -2.54
CA PRO A 261 0.74 -31.04 -3.50
C PRO A 261 -0.68 -30.56 -3.22
N GLY A 262 -1.47 -30.44 -4.25
CA GLY A 262 -2.89 -30.14 -4.16
C GLY A 262 -3.27 -28.82 -4.82
N SER A 263 -4.57 -28.64 -4.96
CA SER A 263 -5.19 -27.44 -5.51
C SER A 263 -5.73 -26.57 -4.39
N PHE A 264 -5.48 -25.28 -4.48
CA PHE A 264 -5.89 -24.26 -3.52
C PHE A 264 -6.80 -23.23 -4.19
N LEU A 265 -7.62 -22.58 -3.40
CA LEU A 265 -8.31 -21.36 -3.81
C LEU A 265 -7.55 -20.16 -3.23
N PHE A 266 -6.84 -19.44 -4.07
CA PHE A 266 -6.13 -18.22 -3.68
C PHE A 266 -7.06 -17.02 -3.82
N THR A 267 -7.18 -16.25 -2.77
CA THR A 267 -7.90 -14.98 -2.75
C THR A 267 -7.01 -13.89 -2.17
N GLY A 268 -7.25 -12.63 -2.53
CA GLY A 268 -6.46 -11.55 -1.96
C GLY A 268 -6.69 -10.19 -2.62
N ARG A 269 -5.80 -9.27 -2.29
CA ARG A 269 -5.83 -7.89 -2.76
C ARG A 269 -4.68 -7.59 -3.71
N VAL A 270 -4.86 -6.52 -4.47
CA VAL A 270 -3.83 -6.04 -5.40
C VAL A 270 -3.27 -4.71 -4.92
N HIS A 271 -1.94 -4.63 -4.79
CA HIS A 271 -1.22 -3.41 -4.45
C HIS A 271 -0.26 -3.07 -5.59
N PHE A 272 -0.48 -1.94 -6.26
CA PHE A 272 0.30 -1.48 -7.43
C PHE A 272 0.52 -2.55 -8.51
N GLY A 273 -0.47 -3.43 -8.71
CA GLY A 273 -0.39 -4.51 -9.68
C GLY A 273 0.22 -5.82 -9.17
N GLU A 274 0.65 -5.89 -7.91
CA GLU A 274 1.11 -7.13 -7.26
C GLU A 274 -0.02 -7.77 -6.45
N ALA A 275 -0.17 -9.10 -6.59
CA ALA A 275 -1.17 -9.86 -5.85
C ALA A 275 -0.66 -10.18 -4.43
N TRP A 276 -1.46 -9.87 -3.42
CA TRP A 276 -1.19 -10.19 -2.02
C TRP A 276 -2.21 -11.17 -1.49
N LEU A 277 -1.71 -12.23 -0.85
CA LEU A 277 -2.52 -13.33 -0.33
C LEU A 277 -3.41 -12.87 0.82
N GLY A 278 -4.70 -13.16 0.73
CA GLY A 278 -5.64 -13.10 1.84
C GLY A 278 -5.87 -14.50 2.42
N CYS A 279 -6.64 -15.33 1.71
CA CYS A 279 -6.91 -16.71 2.11
C CYS A 279 -6.46 -17.71 1.04
N ALA A 280 -6.00 -18.89 1.46
CA ALA A 280 -5.61 -19.98 0.58
C ALA A 280 -6.07 -21.35 1.10
N PRO A 281 -7.39 -21.59 1.25
CA PRO A 281 -7.87 -22.91 1.63
C PRO A 281 -7.56 -23.94 0.54
N ARG A 282 -7.51 -25.23 0.91
CA ARG A 282 -7.56 -26.29 -0.08
C ARG A 282 -8.87 -26.19 -0.86
N TYR A 283 -8.82 -26.41 -2.15
CA TYR A 283 -9.99 -26.23 -2.99
C TYR A 283 -11.16 -27.13 -2.57
N LYS A 284 -10.88 -28.34 -2.10
CA LYS A 284 -11.90 -29.26 -1.58
C LYS A 284 -12.61 -28.70 -0.35
N ASP A 285 -11.85 -28.15 0.59
CA ASP A 285 -12.41 -27.59 1.84
C ASP A 285 -13.26 -26.35 1.55
N PHE A 286 -12.81 -25.52 0.60
CA PHE A 286 -13.62 -24.40 0.10
C PHE A 286 -14.92 -24.87 -0.55
N GLN A 287 -14.89 -25.91 -1.41
CA GLN A 287 -16.11 -26.43 -2.05
C GLN A 287 -17.14 -26.92 -1.02
N GLU A 288 -16.69 -27.63 -0.01
CA GLU A 288 -17.54 -28.12 1.07
C GLU A 288 -18.18 -26.96 1.85
N ALA A 289 -17.38 -25.97 2.27
CA ALA A 289 -17.86 -24.78 2.97
C ALA A 289 -18.86 -23.98 2.13
N TYR A 290 -18.56 -23.80 0.84
CA TYR A 290 -19.42 -23.04 -0.06
C TYR A 290 -20.75 -23.75 -0.33
N LEU A 291 -20.75 -25.05 -0.60
CA LEU A 291 -21.98 -25.84 -0.83
C LEU A 291 -22.85 -25.89 0.41
N THR A 292 -22.25 -26.02 1.59
CA THR A 292 -22.96 -25.98 2.88
C THR A 292 -23.64 -24.63 3.08
N ALA A 293 -22.91 -23.53 2.88
CA ALA A 293 -23.46 -22.18 3.00
C ALA A 293 -24.53 -21.90 1.93
N LYS A 294 -24.38 -22.44 0.71
CA LYS A 294 -25.37 -22.31 -0.36
C LYS A 294 -26.67 -23.03 -0.01
N ALA A 295 -26.59 -24.25 0.53
CA ALA A 295 -27.75 -24.99 0.98
C ALA A 295 -28.50 -24.28 2.14
N ALA A 296 -27.76 -23.59 3.01
CA ALA A 296 -28.30 -22.79 4.09
C ALA A 296 -28.75 -21.37 3.66
N GLN A 297 -28.63 -21.01 2.38
CA GLN A 297 -28.89 -19.65 1.85
C GLN A 297 -28.06 -18.54 2.56
N GLN A 298 -26.86 -18.86 2.99
CA GLN A 298 -25.94 -17.96 3.72
C GLN A 298 -24.73 -17.55 2.89
N ILE A 299 -24.73 -17.78 1.59
CA ILE A 299 -23.65 -17.33 0.72
C ILE A 299 -23.68 -15.81 0.53
N PRO A 300 -22.57 -15.09 0.77
CA PRO A 300 -22.52 -13.65 0.57
C PRO A 300 -22.58 -13.23 -0.91
N CYS A 301 -22.13 -14.12 -1.80
CA CYS A 301 -22.16 -13.91 -3.26
C CYS A 301 -22.10 -15.25 -4.00
N GLU A 302 -22.53 -15.27 -5.25
CA GLU A 302 -22.43 -16.43 -6.12
C GLU A 302 -21.07 -16.52 -6.82
N LEU A 303 -20.49 -17.71 -6.82
CA LEU A 303 -19.30 -18.05 -7.59
C LEU A 303 -19.64 -19.21 -8.52
N PRO A 304 -19.28 -19.16 -9.82
CA PRO A 304 -19.54 -20.26 -10.77
C PRO A 304 -18.57 -21.41 -10.48
N ILE A 305 -18.89 -22.22 -9.46
CA ILE A 305 -18.20 -23.48 -9.18
C ILE A 305 -18.92 -24.60 -9.91
N ASP A 306 -18.13 -25.39 -10.68
CA ASP A 306 -18.58 -26.59 -11.34
C ASP A 306 -18.50 -27.78 -10.39
#